data_877a92e27e96fd231e16283772b1f708
#
_entry.id   877a92e27e96fd231e16283772b1f708
#
_cell.length_a   1.000
_cell.length_b   1.000
_cell.length_c   1.000
_cell.angle_alpha   90.00
_cell.angle_beta   90.00
_cell.angle_gamma   90.00
#
_symmetry.space_group_name_H-M   'P 1'
#
loop_
_entity.id
_entity.type
_entity.pdbx_description
1 polymer ?
#
loop_
_entity_poly.entity_id
_entity_poly.type
_entity_poly.pdbx_seq_one_letter_code
_entity_poly.pdbx_strand_id
1 'polypeptide(L)'
;MAEKSIELDSVEIAAAVFGNCDRNIRLLEKEFSVTAVCRGTMLRLSGESANVAAAVRAIEGMLLLIENHTPLEEQTVRYCLSLAHDGEEKRVKELTEDFVTVTVKGRPIRPKTLGQKEYLNAIRKNAVTFGVGPAGTGKTYLAVAMAVKAFKAKDVSRIVLTRPAVGAGEKLGFLPGDLQQKVDPYLRPLYDGLFDMLGAETYERLVEKQIIEVAPLAYMRGRTLDDSFIILDEAQNTTPEQMKMFLTRMGVGSKVVVTGDVTQIDLPDRTRSGLVDALQILKNVDGIAQCYFTEKDVVRHRLVQEIIKAYEAAAHPAKR
;
A
#
# COMPACT_ATOMS: atom_id res chain seq x y z
N MET A 1 -27.18 28.30 -9.34
CA MET A 1 -26.17 28.12 -8.29
C MET A 1 -26.85 27.59 -7.04
N ALA A 2 -26.30 26.55 -6.43
CA ALA A 2 -26.80 26.03 -5.16
C ALA A 2 -25.87 26.54 -4.03
N GLU A 3 -26.42 26.67 -2.83
CA GLU A 3 -25.70 27.03 -1.64
C GLU A 3 -26.06 26.04 -0.51
N LYS A 4 -25.06 25.57 0.24
CA LYS A 4 -25.23 24.69 1.39
C LYS A 4 -24.35 25.16 2.53
N SER A 5 -24.93 25.25 3.74
CA SER A 5 -24.18 25.56 4.95
C SER A 5 -24.03 24.30 5.81
N ILE A 6 -22.85 24.14 6.41
CA ILE A 6 -22.50 23.06 7.34
C ILE A 6 -22.02 23.76 8.62
N GLU A 7 -22.63 23.42 9.75
CA GLU A 7 -22.16 23.86 11.07
C GLU A 7 -21.11 22.87 11.57
N LEU A 8 -19.92 23.37 11.94
CA LEU A 8 -18.81 22.59 12.47
C LEU A 8 -18.83 22.72 13.99
N ASP A 9 -18.57 21.66 14.71
CA ASP A 9 -18.73 21.59 16.18
C ASP A 9 -17.80 22.56 16.94
N SER A 10 -16.67 22.93 16.37
CA SER A 10 -15.74 23.88 16.99
C SER A 10 -14.84 24.58 15.96
N VAL A 11 -14.16 25.65 16.41
CA VAL A 11 -13.17 26.38 15.61
C VAL A 11 -11.94 25.50 15.32
N GLU A 12 -11.58 24.62 16.24
CA GLU A 12 -10.47 23.67 16.08
C GLU A 12 -10.78 22.66 14.96
N ILE A 13 -12.03 22.18 14.90
CA ILE A 13 -12.48 21.28 13.80
C ILE A 13 -12.49 22.04 12.48
N ALA A 14 -12.95 23.30 12.47
CA ALA A 14 -12.89 24.13 11.29
C ALA A 14 -11.44 24.31 10.80
N ALA A 15 -10.51 24.61 11.70
CA ALA A 15 -9.09 24.73 11.37
C ALA A 15 -8.50 23.42 10.84
N ALA A 16 -8.90 22.27 11.40
CA ALA A 16 -8.47 20.94 10.92
C ALA A 16 -9.00 20.65 9.50
N VAL A 17 -10.27 20.94 9.23
CA VAL A 17 -10.88 20.78 7.90
C VAL A 17 -10.20 21.67 6.88
N PHE A 18 -9.93 22.92 7.21
CA PHE A 18 -9.24 23.88 6.32
C PHE A 18 -7.79 23.49 6.08
N GLY A 19 -7.13 22.94 7.11
CA GLY A 19 -5.70 22.59 7.09
C GLY A 19 -4.80 23.81 7.10
N ASN A 20 -3.50 23.57 7.18
CA ASN A 20 -2.50 24.65 7.21
C ASN A 20 -2.61 25.55 5.96
N CYS A 21 -2.79 26.86 6.18
CA CYS A 21 -2.96 27.86 5.11
C CYS A 21 -4.10 27.51 4.12
N ASP A 22 -5.21 27.00 4.61
CA ASP A 22 -6.41 26.62 3.83
C ASP A 22 -6.15 25.57 2.75
N ARG A 23 -5.10 24.78 2.92
CA ARG A 23 -4.64 23.83 1.91
C ARG A 23 -5.70 22.80 1.53
N ASN A 24 -6.37 22.24 2.53
CA ASN A 24 -7.37 21.19 2.32
C ASN A 24 -8.60 21.73 1.61
N ILE A 25 -9.05 22.92 2.03
CA ILE A 25 -10.24 23.54 1.43
C ILE A 25 -9.96 23.99 -0.01
N ARG A 26 -8.76 24.49 -0.33
CA ARG A 26 -8.37 24.80 -1.71
C ARG A 26 -8.32 23.57 -2.61
N LEU A 27 -7.97 22.40 -2.07
CA LEU A 27 -8.07 21.14 -2.81
C LEU A 27 -9.51 20.80 -3.15
N LEU A 28 -10.42 20.93 -2.17
CA LEU A 28 -11.84 20.69 -2.34
C LEU A 28 -12.47 21.67 -3.35
N GLU A 29 -12.18 22.98 -3.23
CA GLU A 29 -12.64 24.00 -4.17
C GLU A 29 -12.23 23.71 -5.60
N LYS A 30 -10.97 23.32 -5.79
CA LYS A 30 -10.43 22.97 -7.11
C LYS A 30 -11.04 21.70 -7.68
N GLU A 31 -11.22 20.65 -6.85
CA GLU A 31 -11.73 19.35 -7.29
C GLU A 31 -13.19 19.44 -7.73
N PHE A 32 -14.02 20.10 -6.95
CA PHE A 32 -15.45 20.19 -7.20
C PHE A 32 -15.90 21.51 -7.88
N SER A 33 -14.97 22.42 -8.18
CA SER A 33 -15.30 23.74 -8.75
C SER A 33 -16.37 24.48 -7.93
N VAL A 34 -16.18 24.51 -6.60
CA VAL A 34 -17.04 25.21 -5.64
C VAL A 34 -16.26 26.32 -4.93
N THR A 35 -16.95 27.24 -4.31
CA THR A 35 -16.36 28.24 -3.41
C THR A 35 -16.74 27.91 -1.97
N ALA A 36 -15.77 27.91 -1.06
CA ALA A 36 -15.95 27.59 0.36
C ALA A 36 -15.59 28.80 1.22
N VAL A 37 -16.50 29.27 2.05
CA VAL A 37 -16.29 30.40 2.98
C VAL A 37 -16.68 29.97 4.38
N CYS A 38 -15.76 30.15 5.35
CA CYS A 38 -16.04 29.88 6.75
C CYS A 38 -16.10 31.18 7.57
N ARG A 39 -17.13 31.30 8.41
CA ARG A 39 -17.26 32.38 9.40
C ARG A 39 -17.54 31.76 10.76
N GLY A 40 -16.53 31.77 11.64
CA GLY A 40 -16.60 31.01 12.89
C GLY A 40 -16.65 29.52 12.62
N THR A 41 -17.73 28.87 13.01
CA THR A 41 -18.00 27.43 12.77
C THR A 41 -18.90 27.17 11.57
N MET A 42 -19.42 28.20 10.92
CA MET A 42 -20.32 28.05 9.78
C MET A 42 -19.55 28.01 8.47
N LEU A 43 -19.43 26.84 7.88
CA LEU A 43 -18.85 26.60 6.55
C LEU A 43 -19.98 26.69 5.49
N ARG A 44 -19.81 27.58 4.52
CA ARG A 44 -20.73 27.77 3.40
C ARG A 44 -20.06 27.36 2.10
N LEU A 45 -20.71 26.47 1.36
CA LEU A 45 -20.30 25.99 0.04
C LEU A 45 -21.26 26.52 -1.02
N SER A 46 -20.73 27.07 -2.11
CA SER A 46 -21.53 27.60 -3.22
C SER A 46 -20.97 27.16 -4.58
N GLY A 47 -21.87 26.83 -5.52
CA GLY A 47 -21.48 26.34 -6.85
C GLY A 47 -22.65 25.69 -7.60
N GLU A 48 -22.34 24.79 -8.52
CA GLU A 48 -23.31 23.94 -9.17
C GLU A 48 -23.87 22.90 -8.19
N SER A 49 -25.15 22.55 -8.29
CA SER A 49 -25.84 21.70 -7.31
C SER A 49 -25.17 20.34 -7.09
N ALA A 50 -24.75 19.65 -8.18
CA ALA A 50 -24.07 18.37 -8.11
C ALA A 50 -22.71 18.48 -7.41
N ASN A 51 -21.96 19.54 -7.73
CA ASN A 51 -20.62 19.81 -7.19
C ASN A 51 -20.69 20.16 -5.69
N VAL A 52 -21.68 20.99 -5.31
CA VAL A 52 -21.90 21.33 -3.89
C VAL A 52 -22.26 20.07 -3.10
N ALA A 53 -23.12 19.20 -3.64
CA ALA A 53 -23.47 17.95 -2.98
C ALA A 53 -22.25 17.02 -2.79
N ALA A 54 -21.37 16.92 -3.78
CA ALA A 54 -20.13 16.14 -3.67
C ALA A 54 -19.16 16.76 -2.65
N ALA A 55 -19.02 18.09 -2.64
CA ALA A 55 -18.20 18.80 -1.66
C ALA A 55 -18.70 18.61 -0.23
N VAL A 56 -20.01 18.62 -0.01
CA VAL A 56 -20.63 18.32 1.30
C VAL A 56 -20.24 16.91 1.76
N ARG A 57 -20.41 15.88 0.91
CA ARG A 57 -20.03 14.51 1.24
C ARG A 57 -18.54 14.39 1.60
N ALA A 58 -17.68 15.11 0.87
CA ALA A 58 -16.25 15.13 1.16
C ALA A 58 -15.95 15.71 2.56
N ILE A 59 -16.60 16.83 2.91
CA ILE A 59 -16.47 17.42 4.26
C ILE A 59 -16.98 16.44 5.33
N GLU A 60 -18.11 15.80 5.13
CA GLU A 60 -18.63 14.78 6.05
C GLU A 60 -17.64 13.62 6.25
N GLY A 61 -17.00 13.15 5.17
CA GLY A 61 -15.94 12.16 5.25
C GLY A 61 -14.71 12.64 6.05
N MET A 62 -14.31 13.91 5.85
CA MET A 62 -13.19 14.50 6.61
C MET A 62 -13.54 14.64 8.10
N LEU A 63 -14.76 15.02 8.44
CA LEU A 63 -15.24 15.13 9.83
C LEU A 63 -15.21 13.77 10.52
N LEU A 64 -15.69 12.70 9.87
CA LEU A 64 -15.60 11.34 10.40
C LEU A 64 -14.15 10.90 10.73
N LEU A 65 -13.17 11.33 9.93
CA LEU A 65 -11.76 11.04 10.21
C LEU A 65 -11.26 11.83 11.43
N ILE A 66 -11.63 13.11 11.55
CA ILE A 66 -11.26 13.96 12.69
C ILE A 66 -11.82 13.39 13.99
N GLU A 67 -13.11 13.01 14.01
CA GLU A 67 -13.78 12.37 15.16
C GLU A 67 -13.04 11.11 15.63
N ASN A 68 -12.48 10.36 14.70
CA ASN A 68 -11.71 9.15 14.99
C ASN A 68 -10.20 9.42 15.16
N HIS A 69 -9.82 10.65 15.46
CA HIS A 69 -8.43 11.07 15.71
C HIS A 69 -7.45 10.70 14.59
N THR A 70 -7.94 10.65 13.34
CA THR A 70 -7.11 10.42 12.15
C THR A 70 -6.70 11.76 11.56
N PRO A 71 -5.40 12.06 11.49
CA PRO A 71 -4.94 13.36 10.96
C PRO A 71 -5.29 13.49 9.47
N LEU A 72 -5.76 14.67 9.08
CA LEU A 72 -6.05 15.01 7.68
C LEU A 72 -4.76 15.40 6.96
N GLU A 73 -3.93 14.40 6.62
CA GLU A 73 -2.82 14.58 5.69
C GLU A 73 -3.37 14.85 4.27
N GLU A 74 -2.60 15.53 3.41
CA GLU A 74 -3.04 15.84 2.03
C GLU A 74 -3.54 14.61 1.26
N GLN A 75 -2.87 13.47 1.41
CA GLN A 75 -3.28 12.22 0.76
C GLN A 75 -4.63 11.71 1.26
N THR A 76 -4.87 11.80 2.57
CA THR A 76 -6.13 11.42 3.19
C THR A 76 -7.26 12.31 2.70
N VAL A 77 -7.03 13.63 2.60
CA VAL A 77 -8.00 14.57 2.04
C VAL A 77 -8.32 14.22 0.60
N ARG A 78 -7.31 14.05 -0.28
CA ARG A 78 -7.51 13.66 -1.68
C ARG A 78 -8.30 12.36 -1.82
N TYR A 79 -8.05 11.40 -0.95
CA TYR A 79 -8.81 10.15 -0.95
C TYR A 79 -10.28 10.36 -0.56
N CYS A 80 -10.55 11.20 0.46
CA CYS A 80 -11.92 11.61 0.80
C CYS A 80 -12.64 12.30 -0.37
N LEU A 81 -11.93 13.19 -1.10
CA LEU A 81 -12.49 13.84 -2.29
C LEU A 81 -12.83 12.81 -3.38
N SER A 82 -11.96 11.85 -3.63
CA SER A 82 -12.21 10.77 -4.60
C SER A 82 -13.41 9.91 -4.21
N LEU A 83 -13.52 9.49 -2.94
CA LEU A 83 -14.68 8.72 -2.46
C LEU A 83 -15.99 9.51 -2.56
N ALA A 84 -15.97 10.80 -2.26
CA ALA A 84 -17.13 11.67 -2.37
C ALA A 84 -17.57 11.85 -3.84
N HIS A 85 -16.61 11.87 -4.78
CA HIS A 85 -16.90 11.89 -6.21
C HIS A 85 -17.63 10.62 -6.66
N ASP A 86 -17.20 9.45 -6.13
CA ASP A 86 -17.78 8.14 -6.45
C ASP A 86 -19.08 7.85 -5.66
N GLY A 87 -19.46 8.68 -4.67
CA GLY A 87 -20.61 8.46 -3.79
C GLY A 87 -20.38 7.41 -2.70
N GLU A 88 -19.12 7.13 -2.40
CA GLU A 88 -18.67 6.10 -1.42
C GLU A 88 -18.17 6.71 -0.10
N GLU A 89 -18.48 7.96 0.22
CA GLU A 89 -18.01 8.70 1.39
C GLU A 89 -18.28 7.99 2.73
N LYS A 90 -19.36 7.23 2.83
CA LYS A 90 -19.70 6.46 4.05
C LYS A 90 -18.66 5.39 4.39
N ARG A 91 -17.94 4.91 3.38
CA ARG A 91 -16.88 3.90 3.56
C ARG A 91 -15.61 4.48 4.19
N VAL A 92 -15.48 5.80 4.28
CA VAL A 92 -14.37 6.45 5.01
C VAL A 92 -14.31 5.96 6.46
N LYS A 93 -15.46 5.72 7.10
CA LYS A 93 -15.54 5.15 8.46
C LYS A 93 -14.81 3.82 8.57
N GLU A 94 -14.82 3.01 7.53
CA GLU A 94 -14.14 1.73 7.53
C GLU A 94 -12.61 1.84 7.71
N LEU A 95 -12.01 2.98 7.35
CA LEU A 95 -10.56 3.23 7.47
C LEU A 95 -10.13 3.56 8.91
N THR A 96 -11.04 4.09 9.72
CA THR A 96 -10.73 4.60 11.06
C THR A 96 -10.56 3.48 12.10
N GLU A 97 -11.24 2.35 11.90
CA GLU A 97 -11.32 1.25 12.86
C GLU A 97 -10.12 0.28 12.78
N ASP A 98 -9.28 0.39 11.76
CA ASP A 98 -8.27 -0.63 11.47
C ASP A 98 -6.85 -0.16 11.84
N PHE A 99 -6.30 -0.82 12.85
CA PHE A 99 -4.94 -0.61 13.32
C PHE A 99 -4.10 -1.87 13.08
N VAL A 100 -2.95 -1.71 12.43
CA VAL A 100 -2.04 -2.83 12.17
C VAL A 100 -0.99 -2.95 13.28
N THR A 101 -0.12 -1.96 13.38
CA THR A 101 0.98 -1.90 14.35
C THR A 101 1.47 -0.45 14.48
N VAL A 102 2.46 -0.20 15.31
CA VAL A 102 3.16 1.09 15.41
C VAL A 102 4.59 0.97 14.92
N THR A 103 5.09 2.03 14.31
CA THR A 103 6.52 2.18 14.02
C THR A 103 7.30 2.41 15.32
N VAL A 104 8.64 2.28 15.27
CA VAL A 104 9.51 2.63 16.43
C VAL A 104 9.40 4.08 16.86
N LYS A 105 8.96 4.97 15.96
CA LYS A 105 8.71 6.40 16.26
C LYS A 105 7.32 6.65 16.84
N GLY A 106 6.57 5.60 17.19
CA GLY A 106 5.21 5.69 17.75
C GLY A 106 4.13 6.06 16.72
N ARG A 107 4.41 6.04 15.42
CA ARG A 107 3.41 6.34 14.39
C ARG A 107 2.54 5.11 14.12
N PRO A 108 1.20 5.23 14.20
CA PRO A 108 0.31 4.11 13.91
C PRO A 108 0.31 3.80 12.41
N ILE A 109 0.37 2.51 12.08
CA ILE A 109 0.20 2.02 10.71
C ILE A 109 -1.26 1.60 10.56
N ARG A 110 -1.97 2.30 9.66
CA ARG A 110 -3.37 2.09 9.33
C ARG A 110 -3.55 2.05 7.81
N PRO A 111 -4.59 1.39 7.29
CA PRO A 111 -4.93 1.52 5.88
C PRO A 111 -5.30 2.97 5.57
N LYS A 112 -4.77 3.50 4.48
CA LYS A 112 -5.06 4.85 3.98
C LYS A 112 -6.11 4.83 2.86
N THR A 113 -6.40 3.64 2.31
CA THR A 113 -7.39 3.41 1.26
C THR A 113 -8.21 2.15 1.54
N LEU A 114 -9.37 2.04 0.89
CA LEU A 114 -10.22 0.85 1.00
C LEU A 114 -9.54 -0.38 0.42
N GLY A 115 -8.82 -0.24 -0.70
CA GLY A 115 -8.03 -1.34 -1.26
C GLY A 115 -6.97 -1.85 -0.28
N GLN A 116 -6.30 -0.94 0.45
CA GLN A 116 -5.37 -1.33 1.51
C GLN A 116 -6.08 -2.06 2.67
N LYS A 117 -7.28 -1.61 3.06
CA LYS A 117 -8.07 -2.30 4.09
C LYS A 117 -8.50 -3.69 3.65
N GLU A 118 -9.01 -3.83 2.43
CA GLU A 118 -9.40 -5.12 1.86
C GLU A 118 -8.21 -6.09 1.81
N TYR A 119 -7.03 -5.60 1.42
CA TYR A 119 -5.79 -6.36 1.43
C TYR A 119 -5.38 -6.83 2.83
N LEU A 120 -5.41 -5.95 3.83
CA LEU A 120 -5.14 -6.33 5.22
C LEU A 120 -6.12 -7.38 5.74
N ASN A 121 -7.40 -7.26 5.39
CA ASN A 121 -8.41 -8.25 5.75
C ASN A 121 -8.19 -9.60 5.04
N ALA A 122 -7.77 -9.57 3.78
CA ALA A 122 -7.41 -10.78 3.04
C ALA A 122 -6.21 -11.49 3.68
N ILE A 123 -5.16 -10.76 4.07
CA ILE A 123 -4.00 -11.34 4.77
C ILE A 123 -4.42 -11.98 6.11
N ARG A 124 -5.34 -11.37 6.85
CA ARG A 124 -5.81 -11.94 8.12
C ARG A 124 -6.54 -13.27 7.92
N LYS A 125 -7.39 -13.35 6.90
CA LYS A 125 -8.34 -14.46 6.69
C LYS A 125 -7.78 -15.63 5.91
N ASN A 126 -6.75 -15.42 5.08
CA ASN A 126 -6.27 -16.43 4.14
C ASN A 126 -4.84 -16.87 4.47
N ALA A 127 -4.51 -18.09 4.07
CA ALA A 127 -3.17 -18.64 4.20
C ALA A 127 -2.21 -18.04 3.14
N VAL A 128 -2.71 -17.80 1.92
CA VAL A 128 -1.96 -17.15 0.84
C VAL A 128 -2.72 -15.92 0.36
N THR A 129 -2.04 -14.78 0.23
CA THR A 129 -2.65 -13.54 -0.28
C THR A 129 -1.77 -12.93 -1.36
N PHE A 130 -2.34 -12.67 -2.51
CA PHE A 130 -1.71 -11.91 -3.59
C PHE A 130 -2.16 -10.45 -3.49
N GLY A 131 -1.19 -9.52 -3.44
CA GLY A 131 -1.40 -8.09 -3.52
C GLY A 131 -0.83 -7.56 -4.84
N VAL A 132 -1.71 -7.23 -5.80
CA VAL A 132 -1.33 -6.90 -7.18
C VAL A 132 -1.75 -5.49 -7.52
N GLY A 133 -0.89 -4.72 -8.17
CA GLY A 133 -1.22 -3.39 -8.66
C GLY A 133 -0.05 -2.41 -8.67
N PRO A 134 -0.31 -1.12 -8.97
CA PRO A 134 0.73 -0.14 -9.24
C PRO A 134 1.70 0.05 -8.08
N ALA A 135 2.89 0.51 -8.40
CA ALA A 135 3.88 0.90 -7.41
C ALA A 135 3.36 2.09 -6.56
N GLY A 136 3.70 2.10 -5.26
CA GLY A 136 3.27 3.16 -4.34
C GLY A 136 1.91 2.95 -3.67
N THR A 137 1.24 1.81 -3.87
CA THR A 137 0.01 1.44 -3.18
C THR A 137 0.24 0.84 -1.78
N GLY A 138 1.50 0.70 -1.34
CA GLY A 138 1.86 0.22 -0.01
C GLY A 138 1.82 -1.30 0.18
N LYS A 139 1.70 -2.11 -0.89
CA LYS A 139 1.60 -3.58 -0.84
C LYS A 139 2.65 -4.21 0.06
N THR A 140 3.91 -4.00 -0.26
CA THR A 140 5.06 -4.58 0.46
C THR A 140 5.15 -4.05 1.88
N TYR A 141 4.98 -2.74 2.07
CA TYR A 141 5.02 -2.11 3.40
C TYR A 141 3.95 -2.67 4.35
N LEU A 142 2.70 -2.82 3.88
CA LEU A 142 1.60 -3.39 4.65
C LEU A 142 1.79 -4.89 4.90
N ALA A 143 2.35 -5.63 3.95
CA ALA A 143 2.70 -7.03 4.16
C ALA A 143 3.75 -7.18 5.27
N VAL A 144 4.80 -6.34 5.28
CA VAL A 144 5.81 -6.31 6.35
C VAL A 144 5.19 -5.91 7.69
N ALA A 145 4.27 -4.93 7.70
CA ALA A 145 3.55 -4.54 8.92
C ALA A 145 2.74 -5.70 9.51
N MET A 146 2.06 -6.47 8.66
CA MET A 146 1.31 -7.66 9.07
C MET A 146 2.22 -8.77 9.57
N ALA A 147 3.38 -8.97 8.94
CA ALA A 147 4.38 -9.94 9.39
C ALA A 147 4.93 -9.60 10.78
N VAL A 148 5.29 -8.33 11.01
CA VAL A 148 5.74 -7.85 12.33
C VAL A 148 4.65 -7.97 13.37
N LYS A 149 3.39 -7.66 13.02
CA LYS A 149 2.23 -7.87 13.92
C LYS A 149 2.08 -9.32 14.31
N ALA A 150 2.06 -10.24 13.34
CA ALA A 150 1.91 -11.68 13.58
C ALA A 150 3.07 -12.22 14.44
N PHE A 151 4.30 -11.76 14.18
CA PHE A 151 5.46 -12.13 14.99
C PHE A 151 5.34 -11.61 16.44
N LYS A 152 4.97 -10.34 16.64
CA LYS A 152 4.76 -9.77 17.99
C LYS A 152 3.61 -10.47 18.76
N ALA A 153 2.57 -10.92 18.05
CA ALA A 153 1.47 -11.68 18.60
C ALA A 153 1.82 -13.17 18.86
N LYS A 154 2.99 -13.63 18.41
CA LYS A 154 3.44 -15.03 18.44
C LYS A 154 2.57 -15.98 17.59
N ASP A 155 1.86 -15.45 16.59
CA ASP A 155 1.12 -16.25 15.62
C ASP A 155 2.09 -17.00 14.67
N VAL A 156 3.31 -16.42 14.48
CA VAL A 156 4.42 -17.04 13.74
C VAL A 156 5.72 -16.89 14.53
N SER A 157 6.65 -17.80 14.31
CA SER A 157 7.97 -17.79 14.93
C SER A 157 9.05 -17.11 14.11
N ARG A 158 8.82 -16.93 12.79
CA ARG A 158 9.81 -16.41 11.84
C ARG A 158 9.17 -15.49 10.80
N ILE A 159 9.98 -14.57 10.27
CA ILE A 159 9.64 -13.73 9.13
C ILE A 159 10.65 -14.00 8.02
N VAL A 160 10.19 -14.40 6.85
CA VAL A 160 11.03 -14.66 5.67
C VAL A 160 10.62 -13.74 4.55
N LEU A 161 11.52 -12.87 4.11
CA LEU A 161 11.31 -11.97 2.99
C LEU A 161 12.21 -12.40 1.83
N THR A 162 11.59 -12.50 0.66
CA THR A 162 12.33 -12.92 -0.53
C THR A 162 11.92 -12.09 -1.75
N ARG A 163 12.83 -11.98 -2.69
CA ARG A 163 12.64 -11.27 -3.95
C ARG A 163 13.38 -12.01 -5.07
N PRO A 164 12.84 -12.08 -6.30
CA PRO A 164 13.60 -12.59 -7.43
C PRO A 164 14.82 -11.70 -7.69
N ALA A 165 15.97 -12.32 -7.88
CA ALA A 165 17.21 -11.62 -8.21
C ALA A 165 17.23 -11.36 -9.73
N VAL A 166 16.42 -10.43 -10.21
CA VAL A 166 16.49 -9.90 -11.58
C VAL A 166 16.85 -8.42 -11.50
N GLY A 167 17.94 -8.03 -12.11
CA GLY A 167 18.27 -6.64 -12.37
C GLY A 167 17.77 -6.26 -13.76
N ALA A 168 17.23 -5.06 -13.91
CA ALA A 168 16.86 -4.49 -15.20
C ALA A 168 18.08 -4.47 -16.13
N GLY A 169 18.24 -5.50 -16.96
CA GLY A 169 19.34 -5.64 -17.92
C GLY A 169 20.73 -5.90 -17.35
N GLU A 170 20.93 -5.88 -16.04
CA GLU A 170 22.24 -6.14 -15.41
C GLU A 170 22.40 -7.64 -15.09
N LYS A 171 23.38 -8.26 -15.72
CA LYS A 171 23.81 -9.61 -15.34
C LYS A 171 24.54 -9.51 -14.00
N LEU A 172 24.05 -10.20 -12.96
CA LEU A 172 24.69 -10.30 -11.63
C LEU A 172 26.21 -10.56 -11.68
N GLY A 173 26.73 -11.08 -12.81
CA GLY A 173 28.14 -11.32 -13.04
C GLY A 173 29.03 -10.08 -13.12
N PHE A 174 28.49 -8.88 -13.36
CA PHE A 174 29.28 -7.64 -13.51
C PHE A 174 29.44 -6.85 -12.21
N LEU A 175 28.70 -7.17 -11.15
CA LEU A 175 28.86 -6.51 -9.85
C LEU A 175 30.04 -7.12 -9.09
N PRO A 176 30.93 -6.30 -8.47
CA PRO A 176 31.99 -6.78 -7.60
C PRO A 176 31.42 -7.35 -6.29
N GLY A 177 32.08 -8.35 -5.72
CA GLY A 177 31.70 -8.97 -4.45
C GLY A 177 31.12 -10.38 -4.59
N ASP A 178 30.80 -10.99 -3.45
CA ASP A 178 30.14 -12.30 -3.40
C ASP A 178 28.67 -12.19 -3.83
N LEU A 179 27.99 -13.32 -3.99
CA LEU A 179 26.60 -13.35 -4.45
C LEU A 179 25.67 -12.59 -3.52
N GLN A 180 25.93 -12.62 -2.22
CA GLN A 180 25.10 -11.96 -1.21
C GLN A 180 25.24 -10.44 -1.31
N GLN A 181 26.46 -9.92 -1.45
CA GLN A 181 26.72 -8.50 -1.65
C GLN A 181 26.13 -7.97 -2.95
N LYS A 182 26.08 -8.78 -3.99
CA LYS A 182 25.47 -8.42 -5.29
C LYS A 182 23.94 -8.31 -5.23
N VAL A 183 23.31 -9.08 -4.37
CA VAL A 183 21.84 -9.11 -4.24
C VAL A 183 21.32 -8.13 -3.20
N ASP A 184 22.13 -7.74 -2.23
CA ASP A 184 21.77 -6.86 -1.11
C ASP A 184 21.09 -5.54 -1.55
N PRO A 185 21.55 -4.81 -2.59
CA PRO A 185 20.88 -3.60 -3.06
C PRO A 185 19.41 -3.81 -3.48
N TYR A 186 19.09 -4.97 -4.03
CA TYR A 186 17.73 -5.31 -4.46
C TYR A 186 16.80 -5.65 -3.29
N LEU A 187 17.38 -5.98 -2.13
CA LEU A 187 16.61 -6.32 -0.91
C LEU A 187 16.41 -5.11 0.01
N ARG A 188 17.07 -3.97 -0.25
CA ARG A 188 16.99 -2.76 0.59
C ARG A 188 15.55 -2.30 0.90
N PRO A 189 14.61 -2.25 -0.06
CA PRO A 189 13.24 -1.82 0.24
C PRO A 189 12.54 -2.69 1.29
N LEU A 190 12.93 -3.97 1.42
CA LEU A 190 12.41 -4.88 2.43
C LEU A 190 12.99 -4.57 3.81
N TYR A 191 14.27 -4.21 3.88
CA TYR A 191 14.92 -3.78 5.13
C TYR A 191 14.31 -2.49 5.67
N ASP A 192 14.05 -1.51 4.80
CA ASP A 192 13.50 -0.21 5.19
C ASP A 192 12.18 -0.36 5.95
N GLY A 193 11.28 -1.24 5.48
CA GLY A 193 10.03 -1.54 6.17
C GLY A 193 10.25 -2.17 7.55
N LEU A 194 11.18 -3.11 7.66
CA LEU A 194 11.52 -3.76 8.93
C LEU A 194 12.16 -2.78 9.92
N PHE A 195 13.08 -1.93 9.45
CA PHE A 195 13.72 -0.89 10.29
C PHE A 195 12.70 0.12 10.82
N ASP A 196 11.74 0.55 10.01
CA ASP A 196 10.69 1.48 10.46
C ASP A 196 9.84 0.89 11.59
N MET A 197 9.61 -0.43 11.60
CA MET A 197 8.73 -1.11 12.55
C MET A 197 9.43 -1.73 13.76
N LEU A 198 10.69 -2.12 13.63
CA LEU A 198 11.45 -2.83 14.68
C LEU A 198 12.60 -1.99 15.23
N GLY A 199 13.13 -1.03 14.46
CA GLY A 199 14.39 -0.36 14.72
C GLY A 199 15.61 -1.21 14.36
N ALA A 200 16.75 -0.56 14.17
CA ALA A 200 17.97 -1.22 13.70
C ALA A 200 18.45 -2.29 14.69
N GLU A 201 18.59 -1.95 15.97
CA GLU A 201 19.09 -2.87 17.00
C GLU A 201 18.23 -4.15 17.15
N THR A 202 16.89 -3.98 17.17
CA THR A 202 16.00 -5.16 17.27
C THR A 202 16.07 -6.00 16.00
N TYR A 203 16.11 -5.35 14.83
CA TYR A 203 16.25 -6.04 13.56
C TYR A 203 17.53 -6.88 13.51
N GLU A 204 18.70 -6.29 13.78
CA GLU A 204 19.99 -6.97 13.77
C GLU A 204 20.00 -8.19 14.69
N ARG A 205 19.52 -8.04 15.93
CA ARG A 205 19.38 -9.14 16.88
C ARG A 205 18.47 -10.28 16.39
N LEU A 206 17.39 -9.96 15.65
CA LEU A 206 16.48 -10.97 15.12
C LEU A 206 17.05 -11.68 13.89
N VAL A 207 17.85 -10.98 13.09
CA VAL A 207 18.59 -11.57 11.96
C VAL A 207 19.68 -12.51 12.47
N GLU A 208 20.49 -12.10 13.47
CA GLU A 208 21.52 -12.96 14.08
C GLU A 208 20.92 -14.26 14.64
N LYS A 209 19.70 -14.18 15.18
CA LYS A 209 18.97 -15.36 15.68
C LYS A 209 18.24 -16.14 14.59
N GLN A 210 18.41 -15.75 13.33
CA GLN A 210 17.71 -16.35 12.18
C GLN A 210 16.17 -16.36 12.31
N ILE A 211 15.62 -15.43 13.09
CA ILE A 211 14.18 -15.20 13.23
C ILE A 211 13.67 -14.39 12.05
N ILE A 212 14.44 -13.39 11.61
CA ILE A 212 14.20 -12.65 10.38
C ILE A 212 15.23 -13.07 9.35
N GLU A 213 14.77 -13.45 8.18
CA GLU A 213 15.59 -13.79 7.04
C GLU A 213 15.16 -12.96 5.83
N VAL A 214 16.12 -12.30 5.19
CA VAL A 214 15.94 -11.62 3.92
C VAL A 214 16.89 -12.24 2.91
N ALA A 215 16.37 -12.91 1.90
CA ALA A 215 17.17 -13.72 0.99
C ALA A 215 16.64 -13.73 -0.45
N PRO A 216 17.49 -13.96 -1.45
CA PRO A 216 17.05 -14.19 -2.81
C PRO A 216 16.09 -15.39 -2.92
N LEU A 217 15.14 -15.31 -3.83
CA LEU A 217 14.16 -16.38 -4.07
C LEU A 217 14.81 -17.76 -4.32
N ALA A 218 15.95 -17.79 -4.97
CA ALA A 218 16.68 -19.03 -5.26
C ALA A 218 17.04 -19.83 -3.97
N TYR A 219 17.23 -19.14 -2.83
CA TYR A 219 17.59 -19.76 -1.55
C TYR A 219 16.40 -20.44 -0.85
N MET A 220 15.21 -20.30 -1.39
CA MET A 220 14.02 -20.97 -0.88
C MET A 220 13.91 -22.42 -1.35
N ARG A 221 14.67 -22.82 -2.38
CA ARG A 221 14.60 -24.14 -2.97
C ARG A 221 14.97 -25.26 -1.97
N GLY A 222 14.15 -26.32 -1.90
CA GLY A 222 14.39 -27.48 -1.03
C GLY A 222 14.05 -27.26 0.44
N ARG A 223 13.47 -26.11 0.80
CA ARG A 223 13.08 -25.79 2.18
C ARG A 223 11.60 -26.06 2.42
N THR A 224 11.24 -26.27 3.68
CA THR A 224 9.87 -26.17 4.21
C THR A 224 9.92 -25.13 5.31
N LEU A 225 9.02 -24.15 5.24
CA LEU A 225 8.95 -23.01 6.15
C LEU A 225 7.71 -23.15 7.02
N ASP A 226 7.86 -23.74 8.20
CA ASP A 226 6.79 -23.87 9.19
C ASP A 226 6.74 -22.63 10.08
N ASP A 227 5.56 -22.35 10.66
CA ASP A 227 5.30 -21.25 11.61
C ASP A 227 5.92 -19.91 11.17
N SER A 228 5.86 -19.63 9.87
CA SER A 228 6.55 -18.52 9.24
C SER A 228 5.60 -17.56 8.55
N PHE A 229 5.89 -16.26 8.62
CA PHE A 229 5.28 -15.27 7.75
C PHE A 229 6.23 -15.01 6.57
N ILE A 230 5.80 -15.41 5.37
CA ILE A 230 6.66 -15.45 4.18
C ILE A 230 6.17 -14.40 3.19
N ILE A 231 7.06 -13.51 2.73
CA ILE A 231 6.74 -12.47 1.75
C ILE A 231 7.59 -12.68 0.50
N LEU A 232 6.95 -12.77 -0.66
CA LEU A 232 7.60 -12.67 -1.96
C LEU A 232 7.25 -11.31 -2.58
N ASP A 233 8.25 -10.45 -2.71
CA ASP A 233 8.12 -9.14 -3.33
C ASP A 233 8.58 -9.14 -4.80
N GLU A 234 8.06 -8.20 -5.62
CA GLU A 234 8.32 -8.09 -7.07
C GLU A 234 8.08 -9.41 -7.83
N ALA A 235 7.04 -10.11 -7.43
CA ALA A 235 6.73 -11.46 -7.91
C ALA A 235 6.42 -11.54 -9.41
N GLN A 236 6.09 -10.42 -10.07
CA GLN A 236 5.93 -10.37 -11.53
C GLN A 236 7.19 -10.77 -12.28
N ASN A 237 8.35 -10.64 -11.61
CA ASN A 237 9.66 -10.98 -12.16
C ASN A 237 10.09 -12.43 -11.85
N THR A 238 9.15 -13.30 -11.46
CA THR A 238 9.36 -14.76 -11.36
C THR A 238 8.93 -15.47 -12.62
N THR A 239 9.55 -16.63 -12.92
CA THR A 239 8.99 -17.57 -13.89
C THR A 239 7.89 -18.43 -13.24
N PRO A 240 7.02 -19.12 -14.01
CA PRO A 240 6.03 -20.05 -13.46
C PRO A 240 6.64 -21.13 -12.55
N GLU A 241 7.80 -21.66 -12.91
CA GLU A 241 8.52 -22.67 -12.13
C GLU A 241 9.02 -22.10 -10.80
N GLN A 242 9.54 -20.85 -10.81
CA GLN A 242 9.98 -20.16 -9.60
C GLN A 242 8.80 -19.87 -8.67
N MET A 243 7.68 -19.37 -9.20
CA MET A 243 6.46 -19.12 -8.43
C MET A 243 5.92 -20.43 -7.80
N LYS A 244 5.81 -21.49 -8.58
CA LYS A 244 5.41 -22.80 -8.07
C LYS A 244 6.37 -23.30 -7.01
N MET A 245 7.68 -23.21 -7.26
CA MET A 245 8.72 -23.58 -6.29
C MET A 245 8.54 -22.82 -4.98
N PHE A 246 8.30 -21.51 -5.02
CA PHE A 246 8.10 -20.68 -3.84
C PHE A 246 6.84 -21.05 -3.06
N LEU A 247 5.69 -21.10 -3.71
CA LEU A 247 4.40 -21.38 -3.05
C LEU A 247 4.40 -22.76 -2.35
N THR A 248 5.16 -23.71 -2.90
CA THR A 248 5.31 -25.04 -2.29
C THR A 248 6.33 -25.09 -1.14
N ARG A 249 6.90 -23.96 -0.71
CA ARG A 249 7.74 -23.86 0.53
C ARG A 249 6.94 -23.63 1.78
N MET A 250 5.68 -23.23 1.63
CA MET A 250 4.78 -23.01 2.76
C MET A 250 4.60 -24.30 3.58
N GLY A 251 4.95 -24.19 4.86
CA GLY A 251 4.76 -25.27 5.85
C GLY A 251 3.54 -25.04 6.74
N VAL A 252 3.38 -25.90 7.74
CA VAL A 252 2.28 -25.83 8.70
C VAL A 252 2.38 -24.54 9.53
N GLY A 253 1.25 -23.92 9.87
CA GLY A 253 1.21 -22.70 10.67
C GLY A 253 1.71 -21.44 9.95
N SER A 254 2.04 -21.54 8.65
CA SER A 254 2.63 -20.42 7.91
C SER A 254 1.60 -19.62 7.13
N LYS A 255 1.98 -18.38 6.84
CA LYS A 255 1.21 -17.42 6.04
C LYS A 255 2.11 -16.87 4.93
N VAL A 256 1.58 -16.80 3.71
CA VAL A 256 2.30 -16.33 2.53
C VAL A 256 1.63 -15.07 1.97
N VAL A 257 2.43 -14.06 1.68
CA VAL A 257 1.98 -12.87 0.97
C VAL A 257 2.87 -12.68 -0.26
N VAL A 258 2.22 -12.53 -1.42
CA VAL A 258 2.88 -12.31 -2.70
C VAL A 258 2.53 -10.91 -3.18
N THR A 259 3.52 -10.05 -3.41
CA THR A 259 3.31 -8.69 -3.91
C THR A 259 3.92 -8.52 -5.30
N GLY A 260 3.26 -7.73 -6.16
CA GLY A 260 3.79 -7.48 -7.49
C GLY A 260 2.96 -6.47 -8.29
N ASP A 261 3.53 -6.09 -9.43
CA ASP A 261 2.92 -5.19 -10.42
C ASP A 261 2.98 -5.84 -11.81
N VAL A 262 1.85 -6.28 -12.33
CA VAL A 262 1.77 -6.95 -13.63
C VAL A 262 2.10 -6.04 -14.81
N THR A 263 2.23 -4.74 -14.58
CA THR A 263 2.62 -3.76 -15.62
C THR A 263 4.14 -3.55 -15.69
N GLN A 264 4.90 -3.98 -14.65
CA GLN A 264 6.34 -3.79 -14.51
C GLN A 264 7.08 -5.13 -14.58
N ILE A 265 6.92 -5.84 -15.69
CA ILE A 265 7.58 -7.13 -15.92
C ILE A 265 8.91 -6.90 -16.61
N ASP A 266 10.03 -7.19 -15.91
CA ASP A 266 11.41 -7.05 -16.39
C ASP A 266 12.03 -8.39 -16.83
N LEU A 267 11.19 -9.40 -17.10
CA LEU A 267 11.65 -10.70 -17.59
C LEU A 267 12.12 -10.61 -19.03
N PRO A 268 13.08 -11.47 -19.46
CA PRO A 268 13.49 -11.55 -20.85
C PRO A 268 12.31 -11.81 -21.79
N ASP A 269 12.41 -11.30 -23.03
CA ASP A 269 11.41 -11.53 -24.07
C ASP A 269 10.96 -12.98 -24.16
N ARG A 270 9.65 -13.19 -24.30
CA ARG A 270 8.96 -14.49 -24.35
C ARG A 270 8.93 -15.28 -23.03
N THR A 271 9.48 -14.76 -21.94
CA THR A 271 9.35 -15.43 -20.63
C THR A 271 8.03 -15.02 -19.97
N ARG A 272 7.21 -16.02 -19.61
CA ARG A 272 5.94 -15.77 -18.93
C ARG A 272 6.18 -15.37 -17.48
N SER A 273 5.42 -14.41 -16.99
CA SER A 273 5.44 -14.04 -15.57
C SER A 273 4.73 -15.12 -14.73
N GLY A 274 5.44 -15.62 -13.73
CA GLY A 274 4.89 -16.57 -12.76
C GLY A 274 3.77 -15.99 -11.91
N LEU A 275 3.79 -14.67 -11.65
CA LEU A 275 2.68 -13.99 -10.95
C LEU A 275 1.42 -14.04 -11.80
N VAL A 276 1.50 -13.66 -13.08
CA VAL A 276 0.33 -13.64 -13.98
C VAL A 276 -0.26 -15.05 -14.12
N ASP A 277 0.61 -16.06 -14.27
CA ASP A 277 0.22 -17.48 -14.37
C ASP A 277 -0.46 -17.96 -13.08
N ALA A 278 0.13 -17.68 -11.91
CA ALA A 278 -0.43 -18.06 -10.62
C ALA A 278 -1.81 -17.42 -10.34
N LEU A 279 -2.00 -16.15 -10.70
CA LEU A 279 -3.30 -15.48 -10.55
C LEU A 279 -4.42 -16.16 -11.36
N GLN A 280 -4.09 -16.70 -12.52
CA GLN A 280 -5.07 -17.46 -13.33
C GLN A 280 -5.33 -18.85 -12.77
N ILE A 281 -4.29 -19.59 -12.43
CA ILE A 281 -4.39 -20.98 -11.99
C ILE A 281 -5.03 -21.10 -10.60
N LEU A 282 -4.71 -20.17 -9.68
CA LEU A 282 -5.10 -20.27 -8.26
C LEU A 282 -6.38 -19.49 -7.92
N LYS A 283 -7.10 -18.97 -8.91
CA LYS A 283 -8.26 -18.09 -8.73
C LYS A 283 -9.36 -18.69 -7.83
N ASN A 284 -9.55 -20.02 -7.89
CA ASN A 284 -10.64 -20.72 -7.20
C ASN A 284 -10.12 -21.71 -6.14
N VAL A 285 -8.94 -21.47 -5.59
CA VAL A 285 -8.37 -22.32 -4.53
C VAL A 285 -8.72 -21.72 -3.17
N ASP A 286 -9.40 -22.49 -2.33
CA ASP A 286 -9.77 -22.07 -0.98
C ASP A 286 -8.52 -21.74 -0.13
N GLY A 287 -8.62 -20.69 0.68
CA GLY A 287 -7.50 -20.20 1.48
C GLY A 287 -6.52 -19.31 0.72
N ILE A 288 -6.77 -19.04 -0.58
CA ILE A 288 -6.00 -18.10 -1.40
C ILE A 288 -6.87 -16.89 -1.75
N ALA A 289 -6.38 -15.70 -1.45
CA ALA A 289 -7.02 -14.43 -1.81
C ALA A 289 -6.19 -13.66 -2.82
N GLN A 290 -6.87 -12.94 -3.72
CA GLN A 290 -6.27 -12.04 -4.70
C GLN A 290 -6.85 -10.65 -4.50
N CYS A 291 -6.00 -9.68 -4.18
CA CYS A 291 -6.37 -8.28 -3.97
C CYS A 291 -5.73 -7.43 -5.07
N TYR A 292 -6.56 -6.61 -5.72
CA TYR A 292 -6.12 -5.75 -6.81
C TYR A 292 -6.19 -4.29 -6.39
N PHE A 293 -5.04 -3.62 -6.44
CA PHE A 293 -4.93 -2.18 -6.21
C PHE A 293 -5.08 -1.42 -7.51
N THR A 294 -5.60 -0.23 -7.41
CA THR A 294 -5.81 0.70 -8.52
C THR A 294 -5.01 1.98 -8.32
N GLU A 295 -5.03 2.88 -9.30
CA GLU A 295 -4.44 4.21 -9.18
C GLU A 295 -5.01 5.02 -7.99
N LYS A 296 -6.25 4.76 -7.57
CA LYS A 296 -6.88 5.38 -6.40
C LYS A 296 -6.19 4.99 -5.08
N ASP A 297 -5.51 3.85 -5.06
CA ASP A 297 -4.79 3.35 -3.89
C ASP A 297 -3.34 3.84 -3.81
N VAL A 298 -2.88 4.62 -4.78
CA VAL A 298 -1.51 5.15 -4.81
C VAL A 298 -1.31 6.22 -3.73
N VAL A 299 -0.45 5.91 -2.76
CA VAL A 299 -0.08 6.77 -1.64
C VAL A 299 1.33 7.32 -1.88
N ARG A 300 1.44 8.36 -2.70
CA ARG A 300 2.71 8.98 -3.08
C ARG A 300 2.68 10.50 -2.94
N HIS A 301 3.85 11.11 -2.77
CA HIS A 301 4.00 12.55 -2.81
C HIS A 301 3.48 13.11 -4.14
N ARG A 302 2.71 14.23 -4.09
CA ARG A 302 2.07 14.85 -5.26
C ARG A 302 3.03 15.06 -6.42
N LEU A 303 4.21 15.62 -6.16
CA LEU A 303 5.19 15.89 -7.21
C LEU A 303 5.63 14.61 -7.92
N VAL A 304 5.74 13.48 -7.21
CA VAL A 304 6.08 12.19 -7.82
C VAL A 304 4.95 11.71 -8.74
N GLN A 305 3.69 11.89 -8.36
CA GLN A 305 2.55 11.57 -9.22
C GLN A 305 2.53 12.43 -10.49
N GLU A 306 2.79 13.74 -10.37
CA GLU A 306 2.86 14.65 -11.51
C GLU A 306 4.04 14.31 -12.45
N ILE A 307 5.19 13.92 -11.88
CA ILE A 307 6.35 13.48 -12.67
C ILE A 307 5.98 12.22 -13.47
N ILE A 308 5.37 11.22 -12.85
CA ILE A 308 4.96 9.97 -13.53
C ILE A 308 4.01 10.29 -14.68
N LYS A 309 2.95 11.06 -14.42
CA LYS A 309 1.99 11.47 -15.45
C LYS A 309 2.65 12.21 -16.64
N ALA A 310 3.62 13.07 -16.34
CA ALA A 310 4.34 13.80 -17.39
C ALA A 310 5.17 12.85 -18.28
N TYR A 311 5.84 11.87 -17.69
CA TYR A 311 6.59 10.85 -18.44
C TYR A 311 5.68 9.93 -19.26
N GLU A 312 4.55 9.48 -18.71
CA GLU A 312 3.56 8.67 -19.41
C GLU A 312 2.95 9.40 -20.60
N ALA A 313 2.61 10.69 -20.42
CA ALA A 313 2.11 11.52 -21.50
C ALA A 313 3.16 11.72 -22.63
N ALA A 314 4.44 11.81 -22.28
CA ALA A 314 5.52 11.91 -23.24
C ALA A 314 5.78 10.58 -23.99
N ALA A 315 5.62 9.44 -23.29
CA ALA A 315 5.79 8.11 -23.89
C ALA A 315 4.65 7.73 -24.86
N HIS A 316 3.44 8.27 -24.62
CA HIS A 316 2.26 8.06 -25.45
C HIS A 316 1.73 9.39 -26.02
N PRO A 317 2.46 10.07 -26.93
CA PRO A 317 1.94 11.27 -27.54
C PRO A 317 0.63 10.92 -28.26
N ALA A 318 -0.45 11.63 -27.91
CA ALA A 318 -1.73 11.46 -28.58
C ALA A 318 -1.51 11.56 -30.08
N LYS A 319 -1.86 10.50 -30.81
CA LYS A 319 -1.85 10.55 -32.29
C LYS A 319 -2.76 11.71 -32.68
N ARG A 320 -2.15 12.81 -33.16
CA ARG A 320 -2.84 13.91 -33.83
C ARG A 320 -3.34 13.48 -35.19
#